data_c81d71aae04e4afbac3b64521ba6e854
#
_entry.id   c81d71aae04e4afbac3b64521ba6e854
#
_cell.length_a   1.000
_cell.length_b   1.000
_cell.length_c   1.000
_cell.angle_alpha   90.00
_cell.angle_beta   90.00
_cell.angle_gamma   90.00
#
_symmetry.space_group_name_H-M   'P 1'
#
loop_
_entity.id
_entity.type
_entity.pdbx_description
1 polymer ?
#
loop_
_entity_poly.entity_id
_entity_poly.type
_entity_poly.pdbx_seq_one_letter_code
_entity_poly.pdbx_strand_id
1 'polypeptide(L)'
;IQTGVSRTGTFFCSEQFGVHPDVVTMAKGIGGGLPMGAVLMNEKTSGVLGFGQHGSTVGGNPVACAGAKYVLDHVMDETFLKAVNEKSAYMIEKLNAMPQIRSVTGLGLMLGAELPEDMTAGEVAAKCAEKGLLVLTAKTKLRFLPPLTIGKEEIDRGMEILAEVLRG
;
A
#
# COMPACT_ATOMS: atom_id res chain seq x y z
N ILE A 1 8.04 3.47 -4.64
CA ILE A 1 8.00 1.99 -4.70
C ILE A 1 6.85 1.42 -3.87
N GLN A 2 6.65 1.91 -2.65
CA GLN A 2 5.64 1.36 -1.75
C GLN A 2 4.30 2.08 -1.84
N THR A 3 4.30 3.34 -2.20
CA THR A 3 3.12 4.20 -2.29
C THR A 3 2.46 4.19 -3.67
N GLY A 4 3.13 3.67 -4.68
CA GLY A 4 2.60 3.57 -6.04
C GLY A 4 1.74 2.34 -6.29
N VAL A 5 1.38 2.15 -7.54
CA VAL A 5 0.51 1.07 -8.03
C VAL A 5 -0.83 1.08 -7.27
N SER A 6 -1.44 2.26 -7.20
CA SER A 6 -2.79 2.54 -6.64
C SER A 6 -2.92 2.36 -5.13
N ARG A 7 -1.84 2.06 -4.41
CA ARG A 7 -1.83 1.83 -2.95
C ARG A 7 -2.40 3.01 -2.17
N THR A 8 -2.11 4.23 -2.59
CA THR A 8 -2.49 5.47 -1.90
C THR A 8 -3.73 6.16 -2.48
N GLY A 9 -4.47 5.48 -3.36
CA GLY A 9 -5.71 5.99 -3.92
C GLY A 9 -5.57 6.76 -5.24
N THR A 10 -4.33 6.96 -5.72
CA THR A 10 -3.95 7.38 -7.07
C THR A 10 -2.92 6.41 -7.60
N PHE A 11 -2.71 6.33 -8.91
CA PHE A 11 -1.73 5.38 -9.47
C PHE A 11 -0.33 5.66 -8.95
N PHE A 12 0.13 6.92 -9.01
CA PHE A 12 1.31 7.41 -8.31
C PHE A 12 0.92 8.33 -7.16
N CYS A 13 1.48 8.13 -5.99
CA CYS A 13 1.23 8.99 -4.85
C CYS A 13 1.59 10.46 -5.10
N SER A 14 2.59 10.73 -5.96
CA SER A 14 3.01 12.08 -6.34
C SER A 14 1.90 12.91 -6.99
N GLU A 15 0.92 12.26 -7.63
CA GLU A 15 -0.23 12.93 -8.26
C GLU A 15 -1.06 13.72 -7.24
N GLN A 16 -1.21 13.19 -6.01
CA GLN A 16 -1.95 13.85 -4.93
C GLN A 16 -1.31 15.17 -4.46
N PHE A 17 -0.04 15.36 -4.77
CA PHE A 17 0.74 16.54 -4.40
C PHE A 17 1.06 17.45 -5.59
N GLY A 18 0.53 17.15 -6.78
CA GLY A 18 0.82 17.88 -8.01
C GLY A 18 2.30 17.78 -8.44
N VAL A 19 3.00 16.74 -8.00
CA VAL A 19 4.42 16.50 -8.33
C VAL A 19 4.51 15.59 -9.55
N HIS A 20 5.21 16.07 -10.58
CA HIS A 20 5.48 15.33 -11.82
C HIS A 20 6.98 15.01 -11.89
N PRO A 21 7.41 13.83 -11.39
CA PRO A 21 8.82 13.47 -11.39
C PRO A 21 9.36 13.18 -12.79
N ASP A 22 10.64 13.50 -13.02
CA ASP A 22 11.31 13.19 -14.29
C ASP A 22 11.62 11.67 -14.44
N VAL A 23 11.79 10.99 -13.30
CA VAL A 23 12.04 9.54 -13.23
C VAL A 23 11.19 8.92 -12.11
N VAL A 24 10.52 7.80 -12.40
CA VAL A 24 9.75 7.02 -11.41
C VAL A 24 10.25 5.59 -11.40
N THR A 25 10.57 5.10 -10.21
CA THR A 25 10.90 3.68 -10.00
C THR A 25 9.70 2.94 -9.42
N MET A 26 9.42 1.76 -9.96
CA MET A 26 8.31 0.89 -9.57
C MET A 26 8.81 -0.51 -9.23
N ALA A 27 8.14 -1.16 -8.29
CA ALA A 27 8.39 -2.55 -7.92
C ALA A 27 7.16 -3.09 -7.15
N LYS A 28 7.34 -4.15 -6.37
CA LYS A 28 6.31 -4.75 -5.49
C LYS A 28 5.04 -5.12 -6.27
N GLY A 29 3.96 -4.37 -6.07
CA GLY A 29 2.64 -4.66 -6.62
C GLY A 29 2.57 -4.71 -8.14
N ILE A 30 3.50 -4.07 -8.86
CA ILE A 30 3.47 -4.02 -10.33
C ILE A 30 3.53 -5.39 -10.98
N GLY A 31 4.26 -6.35 -10.40
CA GLY A 31 4.43 -7.70 -10.96
C GLY A 31 3.29 -8.67 -10.66
N GLY A 32 2.29 -8.28 -9.85
CA GLY A 32 1.19 -9.18 -9.49
C GLY A 32 1.64 -10.44 -8.73
N GLY A 33 2.74 -10.36 -7.97
CA GLY A 33 3.39 -11.48 -7.28
C GLY A 33 4.63 -12.02 -8.01
N LEU A 34 4.87 -11.62 -9.25
CA LEU A 34 6.09 -11.96 -9.98
C LEU A 34 7.20 -10.96 -9.69
N PRO A 35 8.48 -11.39 -9.59
CA PRO A 35 9.61 -10.51 -9.38
C PRO A 35 9.79 -9.55 -10.57
N MET A 36 9.49 -8.29 -10.36
CA MET A 36 9.59 -7.25 -11.39
C MET A 36 9.84 -5.88 -10.78
N GLY A 37 10.58 -5.06 -11.49
CA GLY A 37 10.71 -3.64 -11.30
C GLY A 37 10.62 -2.91 -12.63
N ALA A 38 10.29 -1.63 -12.60
CA ALA A 38 10.26 -0.76 -13.77
C ALA A 38 10.82 0.61 -13.43
N VAL A 39 11.41 1.26 -14.41
CA VAL A 39 11.82 2.65 -14.38
C VAL A 39 11.12 3.37 -15.52
N LEU A 40 10.37 4.40 -15.19
CA LEU A 40 9.73 5.29 -16.16
C LEU A 40 10.54 6.57 -16.25
N MET A 41 10.78 7.05 -17.45
CA MET A 41 11.53 8.27 -17.73
C MET A 41 10.70 9.14 -18.66
N ASN A 42 10.66 10.45 -18.41
CA ASN A 42 10.01 11.40 -19.31
C ASN A 42 10.97 11.80 -20.45
N GLU A 43 10.51 12.64 -21.37
CA GLU A 43 11.30 13.10 -22.53
C GLU A 43 12.62 13.77 -22.12
N LYS A 44 12.63 14.50 -21.00
CA LYS A 44 13.82 15.19 -20.48
C LYS A 44 14.94 14.21 -20.08
N THR A 45 14.58 13.02 -19.64
CA THR A 45 15.54 12.03 -19.11
C THR A 45 15.69 10.79 -19.99
N SER A 46 14.82 10.57 -20.97
CA SER A 46 14.81 9.38 -21.83
C SER A 46 16.11 9.17 -22.62
N GLY A 47 16.85 10.22 -22.92
CA GLY A 47 18.12 10.18 -23.65
C GLY A 47 19.38 10.11 -22.78
N VAL A 48 19.23 10.04 -21.44
CA VAL A 48 20.38 10.07 -20.52
C VAL A 48 21.20 8.78 -20.55
N LEU A 49 20.54 7.64 -20.77
CA LEU A 49 21.20 6.33 -20.88
C LEU A 49 21.47 6.01 -22.35
N GLY A 50 22.75 5.85 -22.68
CA GLY A 50 23.20 5.44 -24.01
C GLY A 50 23.27 3.92 -24.15
N PHE A 51 23.61 3.48 -25.35
CA PHE A 51 23.76 2.07 -25.68
C PHE A 51 24.80 1.39 -24.77
N GLY A 52 24.45 0.24 -24.19
CA GLY A 52 25.35 -0.54 -23.33
C GLY A 52 25.53 0.01 -21.90
N GLN A 53 24.90 1.11 -21.52
CA GLN A 53 25.01 1.68 -20.17
C GLN A 53 24.06 1.06 -19.15
N HIS A 54 23.09 0.30 -19.60
CA HIS A 54 22.16 -0.44 -18.76
C HIS A 54 21.84 -1.80 -19.38
N GLY A 55 21.76 -2.82 -18.54
CA GLY A 55 21.40 -4.17 -18.97
C GLY A 55 20.89 -5.03 -17.82
N SER A 56 20.11 -6.05 -18.17
CA SER A 56 19.63 -7.03 -17.24
C SER A 56 19.42 -8.35 -17.97
N THR A 57 19.98 -9.45 -17.43
CA THR A 57 19.84 -10.78 -18.03
C THR A 57 18.37 -11.25 -18.04
N VAL A 58 17.59 -10.92 -17.03
CA VAL A 58 16.19 -11.38 -16.87
C VAL A 58 15.18 -10.24 -16.94
N GLY A 59 15.64 -9.01 -17.15
CA GLY A 59 14.77 -7.83 -17.31
C GLY A 59 13.90 -7.97 -18.57
N GLY A 60 12.66 -7.52 -18.47
CA GLY A 60 11.70 -7.66 -19.57
C GLY A 60 11.21 -9.10 -19.79
N ASN A 61 11.35 -9.98 -18.78
CA ASN A 61 10.83 -11.34 -18.85
C ASN A 61 9.34 -11.32 -19.25
N PRO A 62 8.95 -12.02 -20.35
CA PRO A 62 7.60 -11.93 -20.90
C PRO A 62 6.51 -12.39 -19.92
N VAL A 63 6.79 -13.35 -19.05
CA VAL A 63 5.82 -13.81 -18.05
C VAL A 63 5.57 -12.72 -17.00
N ALA A 64 6.64 -12.09 -16.48
CA ALA A 64 6.52 -10.98 -15.54
C ALA A 64 5.84 -9.76 -16.19
N CYS A 65 6.16 -9.46 -17.45
CA CYS A 65 5.52 -8.37 -18.20
C CYS A 65 4.02 -8.64 -18.46
N ALA A 66 3.63 -9.86 -18.74
CA ALA A 66 2.22 -10.25 -18.88
C ALA A 66 1.47 -10.07 -17.54
N GLY A 67 2.07 -10.48 -16.43
CA GLY A 67 1.53 -10.23 -15.09
C GLY A 67 1.38 -8.75 -14.77
N ALA A 68 2.41 -7.96 -15.09
CA ALA A 68 2.36 -6.50 -14.90
C ALA A 68 1.27 -5.84 -15.75
N LYS A 69 1.14 -6.24 -17.01
CA LYS A 69 0.06 -5.73 -17.88
C LYS A 69 -1.31 -6.01 -17.26
N TYR A 70 -1.55 -7.23 -16.81
CA TYR A 70 -2.81 -7.58 -16.14
C TYR A 70 -3.07 -6.71 -14.92
N VAL A 71 -2.06 -6.50 -14.06
CA VAL A 71 -2.19 -5.63 -12.88
C VAL A 71 -2.53 -4.20 -13.30
N LEU A 72 -1.79 -3.63 -14.27
CA LEU A 72 -2.00 -2.26 -14.73
C LEU A 72 -3.40 -2.06 -15.30
N ASP A 73 -3.88 -2.98 -16.13
CA ASP A 73 -5.23 -2.93 -16.71
C ASP A 73 -6.34 -2.87 -15.63
N HIS A 74 -6.06 -3.39 -14.42
CA HIS A 74 -7.02 -3.37 -13.30
C HIS A 74 -6.84 -2.19 -12.35
N VAL A 75 -5.61 -1.93 -11.93
CA VAL A 75 -5.38 -0.97 -10.85
C VAL A 75 -5.37 0.49 -11.30
N MET A 76 -5.31 0.74 -12.62
CA MET A 76 -5.43 2.08 -13.21
C MET A 76 -6.87 2.45 -13.52
N ASP A 77 -7.81 1.52 -13.39
CA ASP A 77 -9.24 1.79 -13.61
C ASP A 77 -9.79 2.75 -12.55
N GLU A 78 -10.56 3.75 -12.98
CA GLU A 78 -11.11 4.78 -12.10
C GLU A 78 -12.05 4.21 -11.03
N THR A 79 -12.81 3.17 -11.37
CA THR A 79 -13.71 2.48 -10.44
C THR A 79 -12.90 1.75 -9.36
N PHE A 80 -11.77 1.14 -9.74
CA PHE A 80 -10.85 0.50 -8.80
C PHE A 80 -10.23 1.53 -7.85
N LEU A 81 -9.73 2.64 -8.36
CA LEU A 81 -9.15 3.74 -7.56
C LEU A 81 -10.18 4.34 -6.59
N LYS A 82 -11.41 4.54 -7.07
CA LYS A 82 -12.52 4.98 -6.22
C LYS A 82 -12.79 3.99 -5.09
N ALA A 83 -12.85 2.69 -5.38
CA ALA A 83 -13.06 1.66 -4.37
C ALA A 83 -11.92 1.61 -3.33
N VAL A 84 -10.66 1.85 -3.72
CA VAL A 84 -9.54 1.97 -2.78
C VAL A 84 -9.75 3.15 -1.83
N ASN A 85 -10.17 4.30 -2.34
CA ASN A 85 -10.43 5.50 -1.53
C ASN A 85 -11.63 5.32 -0.59
N GLU A 86 -12.70 4.69 -1.04
CA GLU A 86 -13.86 4.36 -0.20
C GLU A 86 -13.50 3.43 0.96
N LYS A 87 -12.73 2.38 0.68
CA LYS A 87 -12.21 1.46 1.72
C LYS A 87 -11.27 2.16 2.70
N SER A 88 -10.45 3.07 2.20
CA SER A 88 -9.58 3.90 3.04
C SER A 88 -10.38 4.75 4.02
N ALA A 89 -11.37 5.49 3.53
CA ALA A 89 -12.25 6.30 4.38
C ALA A 89 -12.97 5.45 5.43
N TYR A 90 -13.47 4.29 5.03
CA TYR A 90 -14.14 3.35 5.92
C TYR A 90 -13.21 2.80 7.02
N MET A 91 -11.97 2.42 6.67
CA MET A 91 -10.99 1.97 7.68
C MET A 91 -10.59 3.10 8.63
N ILE A 92 -10.40 4.32 8.12
CA ILE A 92 -10.07 5.48 8.95
C ILE A 92 -11.20 5.79 9.94
N GLU A 93 -12.46 5.76 9.49
CA GLU A 93 -13.63 5.94 10.36
C GLU A 93 -13.64 4.90 11.50
N LYS A 94 -13.49 3.63 11.16
CA LYS A 94 -13.46 2.53 12.14
C LYS A 94 -12.30 2.65 13.14
N LEU A 95 -11.12 3.00 12.68
CA LEU A 95 -9.95 3.20 13.54
C LEU A 95 -10.14 4.40 14.47
N ASN A 96 -10.66 5.52 13.97
CA ASN A 96 -10.92 6.71 14.78
C ASN A 96 -12.06 6.50 15.81
N ALA A 97 -12.94 5.53 15.59
CA ALA A 97 -13.99 5.18 16.56
C ALA A 97 -13.46 4.37 17.76
N MET A 98 -12.21 3.90 17.73
CA MET A 98 -11.59 3.16 18.84
C MET A 98 -10.94 4.13 19.84
N PRO A 99 -11.36 4.14 21.12
CA PRO A 99 -10.82 5.09 22.09
C PRO A 99 -9.31 4.98 22.34
N GLN A 100 -8.72 3.82 22.07
CA GLN A 100 -7.30 3.55 22.22
C GLN A 100 -6.46 4.03 21.02
N ILE A 101 -7.07 4.48 19.93
CA ILE A 101 -6.35 5.04 18.79
C ILE A 101 -6.27 6.55 18.95
N ARG A 102 -5.06 7.09 19.11
CA ARG A 102 -4.81 8.53 19.28
C ARG A 102 -4.95 9.30 17.98
N SER A 103 -4.47 8.72 16.88
CA SER A 103 -4.54 9.34 15.56
C SER A 103 -4.39 8.28 14.46
N VAL A 104 -4.94 8.58 13.29
CA VAL A 104 -4.74 7.79 12.08
C VAL A 104 -4.08 8.67 11.02
N THR A 105 -3.02 8.17 10.41
CA THR A 105 -2.26 8.87 9.37
C THR A 105 -2.06 7.95 8.17
N GLY A 106 -1.91 8.53 6.98
CA GLY A 106 -1.68 7.77 5.75
C GLY A 106 -2.60 8.19 4.63
N LEU A 107 -2.49 7.50 3.50
CA LEU A 107 -3.27 7.73 2.28
C LEU A 107 -3.69 6.38 1.69
N GLY A 108 -4.88 6.32 1.15
CA GLY A 108 -5.42 5.09 0.59
C GLY A 108 -5.38 3.93 1.58
N LEU A 109 -4.96 2.78 1.13
CA LEU A 109 -4.80 1.59 1.98
C LEU A 109 -3.36 1.41 2.51
N MET A 110 -2.73 2.52 2.89
CA MET A 110 -1.46 2.59 3.59
C MET A 110 -1.62 3.48 4.82
N LEU A 111 -2.09 2.89 5.91
CA LEU A 111 -2.51 3.60 7.12
C LEU A 111 -1.62 3.26 8.31
N GLY A 112 -1.43 4.22 9.19
CA GLY A 112 -0.77 4.06 10.47
C GLY A 112 -1.67 4.56 11.59
N ALA A 113 -1.94 3.72 12.59
CA ALA A 113 -2.68 4.07 13.78
C ALA A 113 -1.74 4.23 14.98
N GLU A 114 -1.81 5.36 15.65
CA GLU A 114 -1.00 5.68 16.81
C GLU A 114 -1.65 5.16 18.08
N LEU A 115 -0.87 4.41 18.85
CA LEU A 115 -1.28 3.86 20.13
C LEU A 115 -0.93 4.82 21.28
N PRO A 116 -1.57 4.69 22.47
CA PRO A 116 -1.14 5.34 23.69
C PRO A 116 0.29 4.91 24.10
N GLU A 117 0.95 5.72 24.91
CA GLU A 117 2.34 5.48 25.31
C GLU A 117 2.55 4.23 26.19
N ASP A 118 1.50 3.80 26.86
CA ASP A 118 1.47 2.60 27.69
C ASP A 118 1.23 1.31 26.88
N MET A 119 1.00 1.42 25.57
CA MET A 119 0.81 0.28 24.66
C MET A 119 1.98 0.16 23.68
N THR A 120 2.54 -1.03 23.57
CA THR A 120 3.60 -1.33 22.61
C THR A 120 3.02 -1.89 21.33
N ALA A 121 3.29 -1.24 20.19
CA ALA A 121 2.77 -1.68 18.88
C ALA A 121 3.16 -3.13 18.55
N GLY A 122 4.35 -3.59 18.96
CA GLY A 122 4.78 -4.97 18.78
C GLY A 122 3.93 -5.99 19.54
N GLU A 123 3.59 -5.69 20.81
CA GLU A 123 2.75 -6.57 21.63
C GLU A 123 1.33 -6.63 21.12
N VAL A 124 0.76 -5.48 20.71
CA VAL A 124 -0.58 -5.42 20.09
C VAL A 124 -0.59 -6.22 18.79
N ALA A 125 0.43 -6.07 17.94
CA ALA A 125 0.53 -6.82 16.69
C ALA A 125 0.64 -8.34 16.94
N ALA A 126 1.39 -8.77 17.95
CA ALA A 126 1.50 -10.17 18.32
C ALA A 126 0.15 -10.75 18.77
N LYS A 127 -0.55 -10.05 19.68
CA LYS A 127 -1.90 -10.45 20.12
C LYS A 127 -2.93 -10.48 18.98
N CYS A 128 -2.84 -9.53 18.04
CA CYS A 128 -3.66 -9.54 16.83
C CYS A 128 -3.38 -10.80 15.98
N ALA A 129 -2.12 -11.17 15.81
CA ALA A 129 -1.73 -12.36 15.04
C ALA A 129 -2.26 -13.65 15.66
N GLU A 130 -2.25 -13.78 17.00
CA GLU A 130 -2.84 -14.91 17.73
C GLU A 130 -4.35 -15.07 17.45
N LYS A 131 -5.04 -13.96 17.18
CA LYS A 131 -6.47 -13.93 16.83
C LYS A 131 -6.75 -13.97 15.31
N GLY A 132 -5.69 -14.08 14.48
CA GLY A 132 -5.80 -14.21 13.03
C GLY A 132 -5.80 -12.89 12.27
N LEU A 133 -5.45 -11.76 12.91
CA LEU A 133 -5.25 -10.48 12.25
C LEU A 133 -3.76 -10.17 12.14
N LEU A 134 -3.24 -10.17 10.91
CA LEU A 134 -1.84 -9.80 10.64
C LEU A 134 -1.74 -8.28 10.38
N VAL A 135 -1.12 -7.58 11.31
CA VAL A 135 -0.77 -6.16 11.18
C VAL A 135 0.73 -5.98 11.34
N LEU A 136 1.27 -4.93 10.75
CA LEU A 136 2.68 -4.58 10.87
C LEU A 136 2.87 -3.47 11.91
N THR A 137 4.11 -3.21 12.24
CA THR A 137 4.50 -2.05 13.05
C THR A 137 5.29 -1.05 12.22
N ALA A 138 5.18 0.23 12.56
CA ALA A 138 6.01 1.30 12.03
C ALA A 138 6.38 2.23 13.19
N LYS A 139 7.56 2.03 13.76
CA LYS A 139 7.99 2.68 15.01
C LYS A 139 6.98 2.39 16.13
N THR A 140 6.27 3.39 16.60
CA THR A 140 5.26 3.30 17.67
C THR A 140 3.85 3.02 17.16
N LYS A 141 3.63 3.00 15.84
CA LYS A 141 2.31 2.85 15.23
C LYS A 141 2.05 1.42 14.77
N LEU A 142 0.79 0.99 14.83
CA LEU A 142 0.31 -0.12 14.02
C LEU A 142 0.19 0.33 12.57
N ARG A 143 0.55 -0.55 11.65
CA ARG A 143 0.56 -0.27 10.22
C ARG A 143 -0.32 -1.24 9.46
N PHE A 144 -1.24 -0.69 8.69
CA PHE A 144 -2.21 -1.43 7.88
C PHE A 144 -1.87 -1.30 6.40
N LEU A 145 -1.70 -2.44 5.75
CA LEU A 145 -1.39 -2.60 4.33
C LEU A 145 -2.19 -3.77 3.73
N PRO A 146 -3.52 -3.76 3.82
CA PRO A 146 -4.31 -4.86 3.30
C PRO A 146 -4.17 -4.96 1.77
N PRO A 147 -4.53 -6.09 1.15
CA PRO A 147 -4.70 -6.17 -0.29
C PRO A 147 -5.65 -5.06 -0.77
N LEU A 148 -5.40 -4.47 -1.95
CA LEU A 148 -6.30 -3.45 -2.51
C LEU A 148 -7.69 -4.01 -2.84
N THR A 149 -7.77 -5.32 -3.01
CA THR A 149 -9.00 -6.08 -3.26
C THR A 149 -9.78 -6.44 -1.99
N ILE A 150 -9.27 -6.13 -0.80
CA ILE A 150 -9.94 -6.45 0.49
C ILE A 150 -11.42 -6.07 0.47
N GLY A 151 -12.28 -6.96 0.97
CA GLY A 151 -13.71 -6.72 1.13
C GLY A 151 -14.03 -5.95 2.40
N LYS A 152 -15.25 -5.39 2.46
CA LYS A 152 -15.74 -4.67 3.63
C LYS A 152 -15.90 -5.58 4.84
N GLU A 153 -16.37 -6.79 4.63
CA GLU A 153 -16.53 -7.81 5.68
C GLU A 153 -15.19 -8.19 6.32
N GLU A 154 -14.12 -8.29 5.51
CA GLU A 154 -12.78 -8.58 6.01
C GLU A 154 -12.21 -7.41 6.81
N ILE A 155 -12.50 -6.17 6.38
CA ILE A 155 -12.16 -4.96 7.14
C ILE A 155 -12.88 -4.97 8.48
N ASP A 156 -14.19 -5.23 8.50
CA ASP A 156 -15.00 -5.27 9.73
C ASP A 156 -14.45 -6.31 10.70
N ARG A 157 -14.20 -7.52 10.24
CA ARG A 157 -13.62 -8.59 11.06
C ARG A 157 -12.24 -8.20 11.62
N GLY A 158 -11.39 -7.60 10.80
CA GLY A 158 -10.08 -7.13 11.25
C GLY A 158 -10.20 -6.04 12.33
N MET A 159 -11.12 -5.10 12.16
CA MET A 159 -11.37 -4.03 13.14
C MET A 159 -11.98 -4.57 14.45
N GLU A 160 -12.83 -5.57 14.39
CA GLU A 160 -13.38 -6.25 15.58
C GLU A 160 -12.28 -6.92 16.40
N ILE A 161 -11.39 -7.68 15.75
CA ILE A 161 -10.23 -8.32 16.40
C ILE A 161 -9.32 -7.26 17.03
N LEU A 162 -9.02 -6.19 16.31
CA LEU A 162 -8.19 -5.10 16.82
C LEU A 162 -8.84 -4.45 18.06
N ALA A 163 -10.13 -4.14 17.99
CA ALA A 163 -10.85 -3.53 19.10
C ALA A 163 -10.90 -4.45 20.34
N GLU A 164 -10.99 -5.76 20.15
CA GLU A 164 -10.90 -6.72 21.24
C GLU A 164 -9.52 -6.71 21.90
N VAL A 165 -8.46 -6.77 21.10
CA VAL A 165 -7.07 -6.74 21.57
C VAL A 165 -6.73 -5.45 22.31
N LEU A 166 -7.26 -4.31 21.84
CA LEU A 166 -7.00 -3.00 22.48
C LEU A 166 -7.74 -2.79 23.79
N ARG A 167 -8.79 -3.56 24.05
CA ARG A 167 -9.53 -3.52 25.32
C ARG A 167 -8.92 -4.40 26.43
N GLY A 168 -8.07 -5.35 26.08
CA GLY A 168 -7.40 -6.30 26.98
C GLY A 168 -8.12 -7.60 27.08
#